data_4ab02ec142e55040d2cfb86518a4b01e
#
_entry.id   4ab02ec142e55040d2cfb86518a4b01e
#
_cell.length_a   1.000
_cell.length_b   1.000
_cell.length_c   1.000
_cell.angle_alpha   90.00
_cell.angle_beta   90.00
_cell.angle_gamma   90.00
#
_symmetry.space_group_name_H-M   'P 1'
#
loop_
_entity.id
_entity.type
_entity.pdbx_description
1 polymer ?
#
loop_
_entity_poly.entity_id
_entity_poly.type
_entity_poly.pdbx_seq_one_letter_code
_entity_poly.pdbx_strand_id
1 'polypeptide(L)'
;MIGRVSIRSQNGNIEFNSDRTHFVENSITKSLTSSLKKLNETIQTRGAELKNQLKVNSSSSLTGKAFPNDDATMIKNKPASISVDRKKITKFYIPSEQIDLDEYIYAIKDSNGNDIDKNNVIISVDDVESTSRILEAIEEPCDLRVVFRYEDSITGLVSADVFLSFEKKISNISGSKEDKSLFTIQSASGYTVRTGTVSSIIYAIDKLYSFKEKEGFLPLIACSIRSIFEISQDKLFRTHGFLFPKFKTQLYTPEAKREMQDQLLGNIIHVMLLLKNNPKLLTKVAERLDISYKTFVNSLNIDDFKAAVKYSHVGAHQSTRFLSKPKIESCADTCGLFAVICDVLIHMKKNDINSLGINKVDVADLNNHFRV
;
A
#
# COMPACT_ATOMS: atom_id res chain seq x y z
N MET A 1 20.29 -3.12 4.70
CA MET A 1 19.68 -4.44 4.98
C MET A 1 18.75 -4.25 6.16
N ILE A 2 17.44 -4.47 5.98
CA ILE A 2 16.45 -4.37 7.07
C ILE A 2 16.14 -5.80 7.48
N GLY A 3 16.63 -6.21 8.63
CA GLY A 3 16.34 -7.52 9.21
C GLY A 3 15.01 -7.47 9.99
N ARG A 4 14.24 -8.55 9.94
CA ARG A 4 13.05 -8.74 10.76
C ARG A 4 13.34 -9.74 11.87
N VAL A 5 13.10 -9.35 13.12
CA VAL A 5 13.17 -10.26 14.26
C VAL A 5 11.75 -10.63 14.66
N SER A 6 11.45 -11.92 14.71
CA SER A 6 10.15 -12.43 15.16
C SER A 6 10.33 -13.05 16.54
N ILE A 7 9.54 -12.59 17.51
CA ILE A 7 9.58 -13.08 18.89
C ILE A 7 8.29 -13.82 19.16
N ARG A 8 8.39 -15.06 19.64
CA ARG A 8 7.26 -15.87 20.10
C ARG A 8 7.44 -16.16 21.58
N SER A 9 6.48 -15.75 22.39
CA SER A 9 6.44 -16.08 23.82
C SER A 9 5.24 -17.01 24.10
N GLN A 10 5.54 -18.15 24.70
CA GLN A 10 4.49 -19.09 25.14
C GLN A 10 3.97 -18.77 26.54
N ASN A 11 4.66 -17.92 27.31
CA ASN A 11 4.40 -17.72 28.74
C ASN A 11 3.86 -16.33 29.11
N GLY A 12 3.44 -15.52 28.15
CA GLY A 12 2.89 -14.17 28.42
C GLY A 12 3.86 -13.17 29.07
N ASN A 13 5.14 -13.54 29.26
CA ASN A 13 6.13 -12.73 29.97
C ASN A 13 6.72 -11.55 29.16
N ILE A 14 6.30 -11.43 27.89
CA ILE A 14 6.69 -10.32 27.01
C ILE A 14 5.42 -9.56 26.67
N GLU A 15 5.24 -8.42 27.29
CA GLU A 15 4.08 -7.56 27.10
C GLU A 15 4.54 -6.22 26.48
N PHE A 16 3.69 -5.64 25.67
CA PHE A 16 3.86 -4.28 25.16
C PHE A 16 3.12 -3.30 26.07
N ASN A 17 3.65 -2.10 26.18
CA ASN A 17 2.89 -1.00 26.77
C ASN A 17 1.65 -0.65 25.94
N SER A 18 0.75 0.15 26.48
CA SER A 18 -0.54 0.48 25.87
C SER A 18 -0.44 1.11 24.46
N ASP A 19 0.66 1.79 24.17
CA ASP A 19 0.95 2.42 22.86
C ASP A 19 1.69 1.49 21.88
N ARG A 20 2.05 0.28 22.33
CA ARG A 20 2.79 -0.74 21.56
C ARG A 20 4.15 -0.29 21.02
N THR A 21 4.72 0.77 21.56
CA THR A 21 6.00 1.30 21.12
C THR A 21 7.18 0.65 21.83
N HIS A 22 6.97 0.18 23.06
CA HIS A 22 8.01 -0.42 23.90
C HIS A 22 7.47 -1.65 24.62
N PHE A 23 8.39 -2.52 25.03
CA PHE A 23 8.04 -3.62 25.94
C PHE A 23 7.84 -3.09 27.36
N VAL A 24 6.93 -3.69 28.10
CA VAL A 24 6.82 -3.47 29.55
C VAL A 24 8.14 -3.90 30.19
N GLU A 25 8.75 -3.02 30.99
CA GLU A 25 10.03 -3.28 31.62
C GLU A 25 9.94 -4.36 32.69
N ASN A 26 10.48 -5.55 32.40
CA ASN A 26 10.74 -6.61 33.34
C ASN A 26 12.12 -7.22 33.08
N SER A 27 12.59 -8.15 33.90
CA SER A 27 13.90 -8.77 33.76
C SER A 27 14.11 -9.47 32.40
N ILE A 28 13.05 -10.07 31.87
CA ILE A 28 13.06 -10.81 30.60
C ILE A 28 13.15 -9.84 29.42
N THR A 29 12.34 -8.78 29.41
CA THR A 29 12.36 -7.78 28.34
C THR A 29 13.64 -6.95 28.34
N LYS A 30 14.25 -6.69 29.52
CA LYS A 30 15.59 -6.07 29.63
C LYS A 30 16.67 -6.97 29.04
N SER A 31 16.67 -8.26 29.36
CA SER A 31 17.61 -9.24 28.81
C SER A 31 17.45 -9.38 27.29
N LEU A 32 16.22 -9.46 26.80
CA LEU A 32 15.90 -9.51 25.37
C LEU A 32 16.42 -8.28 24.64
N THR A 33 16.11 -7.09 25.15
CA THR A 33 16.57 -5.81 24.56
C THR A 33 18.09 -5.71 24.52
N SER A 34 18.77 -6.15 25.60
CA SER A 34 20.23 -6.21 25.64
C SER A 34 20.80 -7.17 24.59
N SER A 35 20.20 -8.35 24.44
CA SER A 35 20.61 -9.34 23.44
C SER A 35 20.39 -8.84 22.01
N LEU A 36 19.28 -8.16 21.74
CA LEU A 36 19.02 -7.56 20.43
C LEU A 36 19.97 -6.41 20.11
N LYS A 37 20.35 -5.60 21.09
CA LYS A 37 21.38 -4.56 20.92
C LYS A 37 22.73 -5.16 20.56
N LYS A 38 23.19 -6.19 21.30
CA LYS A 38 24.43 -6.90 20.99
C LYS A 38 24.43 -7.52 19.61
N LEU A 39 23.31 -8.14 19.21
CA LEU A 39 23.15 -8.69 17.86
C LEU A 39 23.27 -7.59 16.79
N ASN A 40 22.59 -6.46 16.98
CA ASN A 40 22.68 -5.34 16.04
C ASN A 40 24.10 -4.77 15.94
N GLU A 41 24.80 -4.59 17.07
CA GLU A 41 26.21 -4.17 17.10
C GLU A 41 27.11 -5.17 16.34
N THR A 42 26.92 -6.47 16.56
CA THR A 42 27.66 -7.52 15.85
C THR A 42 27.41 -7.45 14.34
N ILE A 43 26.15 -7.29 13.90
CA ILE A 43 25.81 -7.17 12.48
C ILE A 43 26.44 -5.91 11.88
N GLN A 44 26.40 -4.78 12.58
CA GLN A 44 26.99 -3.53 12.10
C GLN A 44 28.51 -3.65 11.98
N THR A 45 29.18 -4.22 12.99
CA THR A 45 30.64 -4.43 13.00
C THR A 45 31.04 -5.34 11.85
N ARG A 46 30.42 -6.52 11.72
CA ARG A 46 30.69 -7.46 10.62
C ARG A 46 30.38 -6.85 9.24
N GLY A 47 29.30 -6.08 9.13
CA GLY A 47 28.97 -5.36 7.89
C GLY A 47 30.03 -4.31 7.52
N ALA A 48 30.56 -3.59 8.51
CA ALA A 48 31.65 -2.64 8.31
C ALA A 48 32.96 -3.32 7.93
N GLU A 49 33.32 -4.45 8.58
CA GLU A 49 34.47 -5.27 8.24
C GLU A 49 34.41 -5.79 6.80
N LEU A 50 33.29 -6.38 6.39
CA LEU A 50 33.07 -6.85 5.02
C LEU A 50 33.15 -5.70 4.00
N LYS A 51 32.56 -4.55 4.32
CA LYS A 51 32.66 -3.36 3.46
C LYS A 51 34.08 -2.86 3.30
N ASN A 52 34.86 -2.91 4.39
CA ASN A 52 36.29 -2.54 4.34
C ASN A 52 37.12 -3.56 3.57
N GLN A 53 36.88 -4.86 3.74
CA GLN A 53 37.53 -5.92 2.95
C GLN A 53 37.22 -5.78 1.45
N LEU A 54 35.98 -5.48 1.09
CA LEU A 54 35.58 -5.20 -0.30
C LEU A 54 36.27 -3.94 -0.85
N LYS A 55 36.44 -2.89 -0.04
CA LYS A 55 37.17 -1.68 -0.44
C LYS A 55 38.64 -1.93 -0.62
N VAL A 56 39.28 -2.72 0.27
CA VAL A 56 40.68 -3.09 0.15
C VAL A 56 40.91 -3.90 -1.12
N ASN A 57 40.04 -4.86 -1.40
CA ASN A 57 40.13 -5.65 -2.63
C ASN A 57 39.88 -4.83 -3.90
N SER A 58 39.04 -3.78 -3.83
CA SER A 58 38.84 -2.87 -4.94
C SER A 58 39.94 -1.82 -5.08
N SER A 59 40.63 -1.45 -4.00
CA SER A 59 41.75 -0.48 -4.05
C SER A 59 43.08 -1.14 -4.36
N SER A 60 43.26 -2.41 -4.06
CA SER A 60 44.45 -3.16 -4.47
C SER A 60 44.55 -3.40 -5.98
N SER A 61 43.41 -3.24 -6.69
CA SER A 61 43.41 -3.26 -8.16
C SER A 61 43.77 -1.92 -8.81
N LEU A 62 43.98 -0.85 -8.02
CA LEU A 62 44.25 0.51 -8.53
C LEU A 62 45.68 1.02 -8.28
N THR A 63 46.51 0.29 -7.51
CA THR A 63 47.93 0.60 -7.39
C THR A 63 48.72 -0.30 -8.34
N GLY A 64 48.72 0.11 -9.61
CA GLY A 64 49.54 -0.50 -10.63
C GLY A 64 51.03 -0.37 -10.29
N LYS A 65 51.69 -1.44 -9.88
CA LYS A 65 53.11 -1.63 -10.17
C LYS A 65 53.16 -2.09 -11.62
N ALA A 66 53.75 -1.26 -12.45
CA ALA A 66 54.10 -1.59 -13.81
C ALA A 66 54.90 -2.89 -13.84
N PHE A 67 54.36 -3.95 -14.41
CA PHE A 67 55.10 -5.06 -14.92
C PHE A 67 55.30 -4.83 -16.43
N PRO A 68 56.51 -5.10 -16.96
CA PRO A 68 56.78 -4.84 -18.35
C PRO A 68 56.03 -5.80 -19.27
N ASN A 69 55.48 -5.26 -20.28
CA ASN A 69 54.99 -5.85 -21.53
C ASN A 69 54.82 -7.37 -21.56
N ASP A 70 53.61 -7.81 -21.43
CA ASP A 70 53.05 -8.87 -22.26
C ASP A 70 51.55 -8.59 -22.45
N ASP A 71 51.12 -8.72 -23.68
CA ASP A 71 49.74 -8.47 -24.14
C ASP A 71 48.72 -9.32 -23.39
N ALA A 72 48.29 -8.84 -22.26
CA ALA A 72 47.06 -9.31 -21.62
C ALA A 72 46.09 -8.12 -21.55
N THR A 73 45.33 -7.98 -22.56
CA THR A 73 44.03 -7.27 -22.48
C THR A 73 43.30 -7.81 -21.26
N MET A 74 43.42 -7.13 -20.10
CA MET A 74 42.53 -7.38 -18.97
C MET A 74 41.12 -7.04 -19.44
N ILE A 75 40.45 -8.04 -19.94
CA ILE A 75 39.00 -8.02 -20.14
C ILE A 75 38.45 -7.80 -18.72
N LYS A 76 37.94 -6.60 -18.46
CA LYS A 76 37.17 -6.32 -17.25
C LYS A 76 35.83 -7.04 -17.40
N ASN A 77 35.86 -8.33 -17.11
CA ASN A 77 34.63 -9.13 -17.12
C ASN A 77 33.70 -8.56 -16.05
N LYS A 78 32.61 -7.99 -16.48
CA LYS A 78 31.51 -7.68 -15.55
C LYS A 78 30.85 -9.01 -15.18
N PRO A 79 30.39 -9.18 -13.92
CA PRO A 79 29.66 -10.39 -13.58
C PRO A 79 28.41 -10.48 -14.49
N ALA A 80 28.11 -11.70 -14.92
CA ALA A 80 26.85 -11.97 -15.63
C ALA A 80 25.66 -11.50 -14.77
N SER A 81 24.57 -11.12 -15.39
CA SER A 81 23.42 -10.56 -14.67
C SER A 81 22.11 -10.90 -15.32
N ILE A 82 21.10 -11.17 -14.50
CA ILE A 82 19.69 -11.24 -14.89
C ILE A 82 18.99 -10.02 -14.31
N SER A 83 18.32 -9.26 -15.15
CA SER A 83 17.49 -8.12 -14.75
C SER A 83 16.03 -8.47 -14.91
N VAL A 84 15.25 -8.28 -13.83
CA VAL A 84 13.82 -8.53 -13.82
C VAL A 84 13.06 -7.23 -13.98
N ASP A 85 11.98 -7.25 -14.76
CA ASP A 85 11.09 -6.10 -14.91
C ASP A 85 10.21 -5.89 -13.68
N ARG A 86 10.63 -4.97 -12.82
CA ARG A 86 9.91 -4.58 -11.60
C ARG A 86 8.60 -3.82 -11.85
N LYS A 87 8.28 -3.48 -13.11
CA LYS A 87 7.04 -2.78 -13.48
C LYS A 87 5.92 -3.75 -13.83
N LYS A 88 6.24 -5.03 -14.03
CA LYS A 88 5.26 -6.06 -14.33
C LYS A 88 4.35 -6.31 -13.13
N ILE A 89 3.12 -6.72 -13.45
CA ILE A 89 2.11 -7.06 -12.44
C ILE A 89 2.59 -8.32 -11.71
N THR A 90 2.63 -8.25 -10.38
CA THR A 90 2.98 -9.37 -9.51
C THR A 90 1.84 -9.81 -8.61
N LYS A 91 0.68 -9.14 -8.70
CA LYS A 91 -0.54 -9.49 -7.98
C LYS A 91 -1.64 -9.82 -8.95
N PHE A 92 -2.18 -11.00 -8.84
CA PHE A 92 -3.20 -11.56 -9.69
C PHE A 92 -4.44 -11.93 -8.89
N TYR A 93 -5.60 -11.90 -9.56
CA TYR A 93 -6.83 -12.42 -8.99
C TYR A 93 -7.13 -13.80 -9.57
N ILE A 94 -7.62 -14.68 -8.71
CA ILE A 94 -8.01 -16.04 -9.11
C ILE A 94 -9.52 -16.11 -9.48
N PRO A 95 -9.86 -16.97 -10.44
CA PRO A 95 -8.95 -17.76 -11.28
C PRO A 95 -8.08 -16.83 -12.14
N SER A 96 -6.77 -17.09 -12.19
CA SER A 96 -5.87 -16.31 -13.03
C SER A 96 -5.90 -16.82 -14.48
N GLU A 97 -5.46 -15.97 -15.40
CA GLU A 97 -5.05 -16.41 -16.73
C GLU A 97 -3.68 -17.08 -16.66
N GLN A 98 -3.29 -17.76 -17.74
CA GLN A 98 -1.93 -18.25 -17.92
C GLN A 98 -0.95 -17.06 -17.94
N ILE A 99 0.21 -17.24 -17.34
CA ILE A 99 1.22 -16.18 -17.21
C ILE A 99 2.49 -16.62 -17.92
N ASP A 100 2.94 -15.81 -18.88
CA ASP A 100 4.24 -16.00 -19.51
C ASP A 100 5.35 -15.48 -18.60
N LEU A 101 6.17 -16.38 -18.07
CA LEU A 101 7.24 -16.06 -17.13
C LEU A 101 8.40 -15.32 -17.83
N ASP A 102 8.56 -15.47 -19.14
CA ASP A 102 9.58 -14.74 -19.90
C ASP A 102 9.32 -13.24 -19.96
N GLU A 103 8.10 -12.82 -19.76
CA GLU A 103 7.76 -11.39 -19.70
C GLU A 103 8.37 -10.67 -18.49
N TYR A 104 8.74 -11.40 -17.45
CA TYR A 104 9.39 -10.84 -16.26
C TYR A 104 10.89 -10.63 -16.44
N ILE A 105 11.50 -11.25 -17.45
CA ILE A 105 12.91 -11.09 -17.75
C ILE A 105 13.08 -9.86 -18.66
N TYR A 106 13.68 -8.81 -18.12
CA TYR A 106 13.99 -7.60 -18.86
C TYR A 106 15.23 -7.75 -19.74
N ALA A 107 16.33 -8.22 -19.17
CA ALA A 107 17.59 -8.44 -19.86
C ALA A 107 18.44 -9.50 -19.16
N ILE A 108 19.22 -10.25 -19.92
CA ILE A 108 20.22 -11.18 -19.45
C ILE A 108 21.51 -10.83 -20.15
N LYS A 109 22.58 -10.67 -19.38
CA LYS A 109 23.92 -10.36 -19.91
C LYS A 109 24.93 -11.35 -19.38
N ASP A 110 25.79 -11.84 -20.29
CA ASP A 110 26.96 -12.65 -19.92
C ASP A 110 28.06 -11.78 -19.26
N SER A 111 29.13 -12.42 -18.85
CA SER A 111 30.31 -11.74 -18.28
C SER A 111 31.04 -10.85 -19.27
N ASN A 112 30.83 -10.99 -20.57
CA ASN A 112 31.38 -10.16 -21.63
C ASN A 112 30.47 -8.97 -21.97
N GLY A 113 29.25 -8.94 -21.37
CA GLY A 113 28.24 -7.90 -21.61
C GLY A 113 27.35 -8.15 -22.81
N ASN A 114 27.42 -9.32 -23.43
CA ASN A 114 26.53 -9.70 -24.54
C ASN A 114 25.14 -10.05 -24.01
N ASP A 115 24.13 -9.73 -24.79
CA ASP A 115 22.77 -10.13 -24.50
C ASP A 115 22.58 -11.63 -24.75
N ILE A 116 21.99 -12.32 -23.79
CA ILE A 116 21.71 -13.76 -23.81
C ILE A 116 20.24 -14.01 -24.07
N ASP A 117 19.96 -15.02 -24.88
CA ASP A 117 18.58 -15.44 -25.17
C ASP A 117 17.92 -15.99 -23.88
N LYS A 118 16.66 -15.59 -23.68
CA LYS A 118 15.84 -16.04 -22.54
C LYS A 118 15.75 -17.56 -22.43
N ASN A 119 15.83 -18.27 -23.56
CA ASN A 119 15.81 -19.73 -23.61
C ASN A 119 16.95 -20.40 -22.82
N ASN A 120 18.04 -19.69 -22.59
CA ASN A 120 19.16 -20.18 -21.79
C ASN A 120 18.96 -20.01 -20.27
N VAL A 121 17.82 -19.51 -19.85
CA VAL A 121 17.49 -19.32 -18.42
C VAL A 121 16.66 -20.50 -17.94
N ILE A 122 17.09 -21.09 -16.84
CA ILE A 122 16.33 -22.09 -16.10
C ILE A 122 15.37 -21.37 -15.16
N ILE A 123 14.10 -21.75 -15.25
CA ILE A 123 13.03 -21.18 -14.41
C ILE A 123 12.65 -22.20 -13.35
N SER A 124 12.56 -21.77 -12.10
CA SER A 124 12.04 -22.60 -11.01
C SER A 124 10.90 -21.85 -10.32
N VAL A 125 9.85 -22.58 -9.97
CA VAL A 125 8.69 -22.09 -9.21
C VAL A 125 8.68 -22.81 -7.85
N ASP A 126 8.75 -22.08 -6.76
CA ASP A 126 8.89 -22.61 -5.39
C ASP A 126 9.98 -23.67 -5.26
N ASP A 127 11.15 -23.33 -5.81
CA ASP A 127 12.37 -24.17 -5.84
C ASP A 127 12.26 -25.47 -6.69
N VAL A 128 11.14 -25.69 -7.38
CA VAL A 128 10.96 -26.78 -8.35
C VAL A 128 11.25 -26.26 -9.76
N GLU A 129 12.15 -26.93 -10.48
CA GLU A 129 12.46 -26.55 -11.86
C GLU A 129 11.23 -26.75 -12.77
N SER A 130 10.87 -25.70 -13.48
CA SER A 130 9.73 -25.72 -14.43
C SER A 130 10.20 -26.06 -15.82
N THR A 131 9.58 -27.06 -16.43
CA THR A 131 9.79 -27.40 -17.84
C THR A 131 9.02 -26.47 -18.78
N SER A 132 8.02 -25.75 -18.25
CA SER A 132 7.20 -24.79 -18.99
C SER A 132 7.63 -23.36 -18.63
N ARG A 133 7.62 -22.49 -19.63
CA ARG A 133 7.79 -21.06 -19.47
C ARG A 133 6.48 -20.33 -19.19
N ILE A 134 5.38 -21.08 -19.28
CA ILE A 134 4.03 -20.59 -18.99
C ILE A 134 3.61 -21.19 -17.65
N LEU A 135 3.26 -20.31 -16.72
CA LEU A 135 2.59 -20.69 -15.49
C LEU A 135 1.10 -20.90 -15.79
N GLU A 136 0.61 -22.09 -15.49
CA GLU A 136 -0.80 -22.43 -15.68
C GLU A 136 -1.71 -21.56 -14.80
N ALA A 137 -2.98 -21.52 -15.17
CA ALA A 137 -3.98 -20.78 -14.41
C ALA A 137 -4.05 -21.27 -12.96
N ILE A 138 -4.02 -20.33 -12.02
CA ILE A 138 -4.09 -20.60 -10.57
C ILE A 138 -5.52 -20.41 -10.10
N GLU A 139 -6.08 -21.42 -9.45
CA GLU A 139 -7.46 -21.43 -8.96
C GLU A 139 -7.57 -21.19 -7.45
N GLU A 140 -6.48 -21.40 -6.70
CA GLU A 140 -6.43 -21.21 -5.26
C GLU A 140 -5.48 -20.09 -4.86
N PRO A 141 -5.77 -19.34 -3.77
CA PRO A 141 -4.89 -18.29 -3.29
C PRO A 141 -3.53 -18.86 -2.87
N CYS A 142 -2.46 -18.32 -3.43
CA CYS A 142 -1.10 -18.70 -3.06
C CYS A 142 -0.13 -17.56 -3.38
N ASP A 143 1.05 -17.64 -2.79
CA ASP A 143 2.20 -16.82 -3.17
C ASP A 143 3.26 -17.76 -3.75
N LEU A 144 3.70 -17.48 -4.98
CA LEU A 144 4.71 -18.26 -5.66
C LEU A 144 6.00 -17.46 -5.80
N ARG A 145 7.12 -18.11 -5.56
CA ARG A 145 8.45 -17.57 -5.84
C ARG A 145 8.97 -18.12 -7.15
N VAL A 146 9.11 -17.24 -8.14
CA VAL A 146 9.72 -17.59 -9.43
C VAL A 146 11.19 -17.17 -9.41
N VAL A 147 12.09 -18.11 -9.67
CA VAL A 147 13.53 -17.89 -9.70
C VAL A 147 14.04 -18.16 -11.11
N PHE A 148 14.72 -17.17 -11.66
CA PHE A 148 15.40 -17.24 -12.96
C PHE A 148 16.88 -17.50 -12.71
N ARG A 149 17.47 -18.52 -13.32
CA ARG A 149 18.88 -18.92 -13.18
C ARG A 149 19.55 -18.98 -14.54
N TYR A 150 20.74 -18.42 -14.61
CA TYR A 150 21.62 -18.52 -15.77
C TYR A 150 23.02 -18.89 -15.33
N GLU A 151 23.63 -19.87 -15.98
CA GLU A 151 24.98 -20.31 -15.72
C GLU A 151 25.92 -19.74 -16.78
N ASP A 152 26.74 -18.79 -16.35
CA ASP A 152 27.76 -18.18 -17.18
C ASP A 152 29.08 -18.96 -17.04
N SER A 153 29.75 -19.19 -18.15
CA SER A 153 30.98 -20.01 -18.18
C SER A 153 32.16 -19.43 -17.39
N ILE A 154 32.14 -18.10 -17.13
CA ILE A 154 33.23 -17.38 -16.45
C ILE A 154 32.85 -17.02 -15.02
N THR A 155 31.65 -16.50 -14.79
CA THR A 155 31.24 -15.98 -13.49
C THR A 155 30.34 -16.94 -12.71
N GLY A 156 29.97 -18.07 -13.29
CA GLY A 156 29.17 -19.11 -12.66
C GLY A 156 27.67 -18.76 -12.63
N LEU A 157 26.96 -19.33 -11.66
CA LEU A 157 25.50 -19.23 -11.56
C LEU A 157 25.05 -17.84 -11.08
N VAL A 158 24.21 -17.19 -11.87
CA VAL A 158 23.52 -15.95 -11.47
C VAL A 158 22.02 -16.20 -11.39
N SER A 159 21.35 -15.53 -10.47
CA SER A 159 19.90 -15.69 -10.27
C SER A 159 19.22 -14.36 -9.95
N ALA A 160 17.97 -14.29 -10.35
CA ALA A 160 17.02 -13.22 -9.94
C ALA A 160 15.68 -13.85 -9.61
N ASP A 161 14.90 -13.23 -8.73
CA ASP A 161 13.61 -13.75 -8.31
C ASP A 161 12.50 -12.71 -8.39
N VAL A 162 11.27 -13.22 -8.54
CA VAL A 162 10.02 -12.47 -8.49
C VAL A 162 9.03 -13.24 -7.62
N PHE A 163 8.28 -12.51 -6.81
CA PHE A 163 7.18 -13.07 -6.04
C PHE A 163 5.86 -12.71 -6.71
N LEU A 164 5.08 -13.73 -7.07
CA LEU A 164 3.75 -13.60 -7.65
C LEU A 164 2.72 -13.94 -6.57
N SER A 165 1.78 -13.04 -6.31
CA SER A 165 0.72 -13.22 -5.32
C SER A 165 -0.62 -13.43 -6.03
N PHE A 166 -1.31 -14.52 -5.70
CA PHE A 166 -2.62 -14.88 -6.22
C PHE A 166 -3.65 -14.77 -5.11
N GLU A 167 -4.49 -13.77 -5.23
CA GLU A 167 -5.51 -13.47 -4.23
C GLU A 167 -6.90 -13.76 -4.81
N LYS A 168 -7.83 -14.24 -3.99
CA LYS A 168 -9.23 -14.24 -4.42
C LYS A 168 -9.60 -12.81 -4.79
N LYS A 169 -10.12 -12.63 -6.00
CA LYS A 169 -10.83 -11.40 -6.31
C LYS A 169 -11.88 -11.27 -5.23
N ILE A 170 -11.70 -10.27 -4.36
CA ILE A 170 -12.74 -9.93 -3.41
C ILE A 170 -13.92 -9.58 -4.30
N SER A 171 -14.80 -10.56 -4.50
CA SER A 171 -15.97 -10.40 -5.33
C SER A 171 -16.66 -9.16 -4.83
N ASN A 172 -17.03 -8.32 -5.76
CA ASN A 172 -17.83 -7.14 -5.48
C ASN A 172 -18.72 -7.47 -4.30
N ILE A 173 -18.71 -6.62 -3.29
CA ILE A 173 -19.75 -6.62 -2.29
C ILE A 173 -21.02 -6.18 -3.04
N SER A 174 -21.44 -7.01 -3.98
CA SER A 174 -22.77 -7.02 -4.53
C SER A 174 -23.57 -7.83 -3.54
N GLY A 175 -23.97 -7.16 -2.47
CA GLY A 175 -24.92 -7.77 -1.56
C GLY A 175 -26.10 -8.22 -2.39
N SER A 176 -26.36 -9.54 -2.42
CA SER A 176 -27.71 -9.98 -2.67
C SER A 176 -28.59 -9.21 -1.67
N LYS A 177 -29.77 -8.82 -2.05
CA LYS A 177 -30.70 -8.01 -1.21
C LYS A 177 -30.98 -8.60 0.19
N GLU A 178 -30.44 -9.77 0.50
CA GLU A 178 -30.56 -10.48 1.79
C GLU A 178 -29.34 -10.32 2.69
N ASP A 179 -28.15 -10.06 2.13
CA ASP A 179 -26.95 -9.75 2.92
C ASP A 179 -26.88 -8.25 3.19
N LYS A 180 -27.16 -7.86 4.41
CA LYS A 180 -27.06 -6.48 4.86
C LYS A 180 -25.60 -6.06 4.88
N SER A 181 -25.12 -5.49 3.76
CA SER A 181 -23.82 -4.81 3.71
C SER A 181 -23.86 -3.58 4.61
N LEU A 182 -22.78 -3.39 5.37
CA LEU A 182 -22.60 -2.17 6.16
C LEU A 182 -22.28 -0.96 5.26
N PHE A 183 -21.64 -1.17 4.10
CA PHE A 183 -21.24 -0.12 3.17
C PHE A 183 -22.18 -0.07 1.97
N THR A 184 -23.38 0.50 2.18
CA THR A 184 -24.48 0.47 1.20
C THR A 184 -24.15 1.18 -0.10
N ILE A 185 -23.30 2.22 -0.10
CA ILE A 185 -22.92 2.97 -1.29
C ILE A 185 -22.21 2.09 -2.33
N GLN A 186 -21.40 1.14 -1.90
CA GLN A 186 -20.70 0.24 -2.82
C GLN A 186 -21.66 -0.77 -3.45
N SER A 187 -22.57 -1.31 -2.66
CA SER A 187 -23.60 -2.21 -3.19
C SER A 187 -24.57 -1.51 -4.12
N ALA A 188 -24.89 -0.24 -3.87
CA ALA A 188 -25.78 0.55 -4.70
C ALA A 188 -25.17 0.97 -6.03
N SER A 189 -23.87 1.33 -6.04
CA SER A 189 -23.16 1.77 -7.25
C SER A 189 -22.53 0.64 -8.06
N GLY A 190 -22.41 -0.55 -7.49
CA GLY A 190 -21.66 -1.67 -8.12
C GLY A 190 -20.16 -1.41 -8.22
N TYR A 191 -19.66 -0.30 -7.68
CA TYR A 191 -18.23 0.06 -7.75
C TYR A 191 -17.42 -0.74 -6.75
N THR A 192 -16.33 -1.32 -7.23
CA THR A 192 -15.38 -2.05 -6.38
C THR A 192 -14.15 -1.18 -6.13
N VAL A 193 -13.83 -0.95 -4.85
CA VAL A 193 -12.62 -0.27 -4.44
C VAL A 193 -11.40 -1.11 -4.87
N ARG A 194 -10.50 -0.51 -5.64
CA ARG A 194 -9.30 -1.15 -6.20
C ARG A 194 -8.07 -1.01 -5.30
N THR A 195 -8.07 -0.04 -4.40
CA THR A 195 -7.00 0.13 -3.42
C THR A 195 -7.02 -1.04 -2.44
N GLY A 196 -6.12 -2.02 -2.63
CA GLY A 196 -6.17 -3.33 -2.00
C GLY A 196 -6.30 -3.29 -0.47
N THR A 197 -5.53 -2.42 0.22
CA THR A 197 -5.62 -2.29 1.68
C THR A 197 -7.01 -1.82 2.13
N VAL A 198 -7.58 -0.82 1.45
CA VAL A 198 -8.92 -0.29 1.78
C VAL A 198 -9.99 -1.34 1.49
N SER A 199 -9.92 -1.98 0.33
CA SER A 199 -10.82 -3.05 -0.07
C SER A 199 -10.83 -4.21 0.94
N SER A 200 -9.65 -4.63 1.39
CA SER A 200 -9.51 -5.71 2.38
C SER A 200 -10.16 -5.35 3.73
N ILE A 201 -9.98 -4.11 4.20
CA ILE A 201 -10.59 -3.65 5.45
C ILE A 201 -12.11 -3.60 5.31
N ILE A 202 -12.63 -3.02 4.23
CA ILE A 202 -14.07 -2.97 3.95
C ILE A 202 -14.67 -4.37 3.95
N TYR A 203 -14.04 -5.31 3.23
CA TYR A 203 -14.50 -6.70 3.18
C TYR A 203 -14.51 -7.35 4.56
N ALA A 204 -13.44 -7.18 5.35
CA ALA A 204 -13.36 -7.75 6.69
C ALA A 204 -14.45 -7.18 7.62
N ILE A 205 -14.72 -5.88 7.55
CA ILE A 205 -15.77 -5.23 8.35
C ILE A 205 -17.16 -5.72 7.92
N ASP A 206 -17.44 -5.79 6.63
CA ASP A 206 -18.71 -6.31 6.12
C ASP A 206 -18.93 -7.76 6.53
N LYS A 207 -17.87 -8.58 6.49
CA LYS A 207 -17.90 -9.95 6.96
C LYS A 207 -18.26 -10.02 8.45
N LEU A 208 -17.62 -9.18 9.28
CA LEU A 208 -17.96 -9.11 10.71
C LEU A 208 -19.41 -8.65 10.94
N TYR A 209 -19.87 -7.68 10.14
CA TYR A 209 -21.23 -7.17 10.24
C TYR A 209 -22.30 -8.17 9.79
N SER A 210 -21.95 -9.15 8.96
CA SER A 210 -22.85 -10.21 8.49
C SER A 210 -23.10 -11.31 9.52
N PHE A 211 -22.31 -11.41 10.61
CA PHE A 211 -22.54 -12.41 11.66
C PHE A 211 -23.82 -12.13 12.44
N LYS A 212 -24.45 -13.20 12.95
CA LYS A 212 -25.65 -13.11 13.80
C LYS A 212 -25.39 -12.34 15.10
N GLU A 213 -24.20 -12.55 15.69
CA GLU A 213 -23.71 -11.88 16.91
C GLU A 213 -23.01 -10.55 16.62
N LYS A 214 -23.34 -9.90 15.51
CA LYS A 214 -22.68 -8.65 15.06
C LYS A 214 -22.62 -7.55 16.12
N GLU A 215 -23.54 -7.52 17.07
CA GLU A 215 -23.55 -6.51 18.13
C GLU A 215 -22.30 -6.58 19.01
N GLY A 216 -21.75 -7.77 19.23
CA GLY A 216 -20.47 -7.93 19.90
C GLY A 216 -19.26 -7.38 19.13
N PHE A 217 -19.37 -7.25 17.80
CA PHE A 217 -18.31 -6.73 16.93
C PHE A 217 -18.43 -5.24 16.63
N LEU A 218 -19.54 -4.60 16.99
CA LEU A 218 -19.74 -3.16 16.71
C LEU A 218 -18.60 -2.26 17.22
N PRO A 219 -18.02 -2.49 18.40
CA PRO A 219 -16.84 -1.71 18.83
C PRO A 219 -15.65 -1.85 17.89
N LEU A 220 -15.36 -3.06 17.43
CA LEU A 220 -14.26 -3.32 16.50
C LEU A 220 -14.53 -2.69 15.13
N ILE A 221 -15.76 -2.80 14.65
CA ILE A 221 -16.20 -2.17 13.40
C ILE A 221 -16.02 -0.64 13.49
N ALA A 222 -16.48 -0.03 14.56
CA ALA A 222 -16.36 1.42 14.78
C ALA A 222 -14.89 1.90 14.79
N CYS A 223 -14.01 1.14 15.45
CA CYS A 223 -12.57 1.43 15.44
C CYS A 223 -11.96 1.34 14.03
N SER A 224 -12.40 0.35 13.24
CA SER A 224 -11.82 0.06 11.93
C SER A 224 -12.27 1.04 10.84
N ILE A 225 -13.45 1.66 10.98
CA ILE A 225 -13.96 2.68 10.03
C ILE A 225 -12.98 3.85 9.90
N ARG A 226 -12.37 4.28 11.00
CA ARG A 226 -11.37 5.37 10.97
C ARG A 226 -10.19 5.04 10.06
N SER A 227 -9.71 3.81 10.11
CA SER A 227 -8.58 3.36 9.27
C SER A 227 -8.90 3.45 7.78
N ILE A 228 -10.16 3.24 7.37
CA ILE A 228 -10.57 3.41 5.97
C ILE A 228 -10.42 4.86 5.54
N PHE A 229 -10.89 5.82 6.35
CA PHE A 229 -10.73 7.25 6.08
C PHE A 229 -9.24 7.62 5.95
N GLU A 230 -8.43 7.22 6.94
CA GLU A 230 -7.00 7.56 7.01
C GLU A 230 -6.21 7.00 5.82
N ILE A 231 -6.40 5.72 5.48
CA ILE A 231 -5.68 5.08 4.38
C ILE A 231 -6.14 5.64 3.02
N SER A 232 -7.44 5.87 2.85
CA SER A 232 -7.99 6.39 1.60
C SER A 232 -7.45 7.80 1.31
N GLN A 233 -7.49 8.69 2.30
CA GLN A 233 -6.97 10.05 2.13
C GLN A 233 -5.45 10.08 1.96
N ASP A 234 -4.69 9.32 2.76
CA ASP A 234 -3.23 9.26 2.66
C ASP A 234 -2.80 8.80 1.26
N LYS A 235 -3.42 7.75 0.75
CA LYS A 235 -3.16 7.24 -0.59
C LYS A 235 -3.46 8.27 -1.67
N LEU A 236 -4.60 8.97 -1.57
CA LEU A 236 -4.98 10.02 -2.51
C LEU A 236 -3.96 11.18 -2.48
N PHE A 237 -3.58 11.64 -1.30
CA PHE A 237 -2.64 12.75 -1.16
C PHE A 237 -1.23 12.38 -1.63
N ARG A 238 -0.80 11.14 -1.47
CA ARG A 238 0.48 10.65 -2.04
C ARG A 238 0.43 10.57 -3.56
N THR A 239 -0.70 10.15 -4.14
CA THR A 239 -0.83 9.97 -5.59
C THR A 239 -1.03 11.30 -6.31
N HIS A 240 -1.88 12.16 -5.77
CA HIS A 240 -2.28 13.42 -6.39
C HIS A 240 -2.07 14.65 -5.50
N GLY A 241 -0.99 14.65 -4.71
CA GLY A 241 -0.67 15.76 -3.79
C GLY A 241 -0.62 17.14 -4.44
N PHE A 242 -0.41 17.21 -5.76
CA PHE A 242 -0.44 18.47 -6.52
C PHE A 242 -1.83 19.16 -6.53
N LEU A 243 -2.90 18.42 -6.25
CA LEU A 243 -4.27 18.95 -6.12
C LEU A 243 -4.54 19.60 -4.76
N PHE A 244 -3.73 19.28 -3.76
CA PHE A 244 -3.96 19.62 -2.35
C PHE A 244 -2.81 20.49 -1.82
N PRO A 245 -2.84 21.81 -2.10
CA PRO A 245 -1.83 22.71 -1.58
C PRO A 245 -1.87 22.77 -0.06
N LYS A 246 -0.69 22.86 0.55
CA LYS A 246 -0.55 23.05 2.00
C LYS A 246 -0.53 24.54 2.30
N PHE A 247 -1.36 24.96 3.24
CA PHE A 247 -1.44 26.35 3.68
C PHE A 247 -0.80 26.52 5.06
N LYS A 248 -0.27 27.73 5.31
CA LYS A 248 0.19 28.09 6.65
C LYS A 248 -1.01 28.31 7.58
N THR A 249 -0.96 27.77 8.78
CA THR A 249 -2.04 27.85 9.78
C THR A 249 -2.45 29.28 10.17
N GLN A 250 -1.57 30.25 9.94
CA GLN A 250 -1.82 31.67 10.18
C GLN A 250 -2.83 32.30 9.21
N LEU A 251 -3.07 31.64 8.06
CA LEU A 251 -3.99 32.12 7.03
C LEU A 251 -5.43 31.70 7.29
N TYR A 252 -5.68 30.83 8.24
CA TYR A 252 -7.03 30.38 8.60
C TYR A 252 -7.71 31.31 9.57
N THR A 253 -9.04 31.48 9.40
CA THR A 253 -9.88 32.09 10.44
C THR A 253 -9.85 31.24 11.72
N PRO A 254 -10.21 31.78 12.88
CA PRO A 254 -10.24 31.03 14.15
C PRO A 254 -11.09 29.76 14.05
N GLU A 255 -12.24 29.83 13.35
CA GLU A 255 -13.16 28.72 13.12
C GLU A 255 -12.52 27.64 12.22
N ALA A 256 -12.00 28.03 11.07
CA ALA A 256 -11.29 27.15 10.15
C ALA A 256 -10.08 26.51 10.84
N LYS A 257 -9.30 27.27 11.61
CA LYS A 257 -8.14 26.78 12.35
C LYS A 257 -8.52 25.68 13.34
N ARG A 258 -9.63 25.83 14.08
CA ARG A 258 -10.09 24.83 15.05
C ARG A 258 -10.48 23.51 14.36
N GLU A 259 -11.21 23.56 13.28
CA GLU A 259 -11.63 22.36 12.54
C GLU A 259 -10.45 21.71 11.80
N MET A 260 -9.53 22.50 11.27
CA MET A 260 -8.34 22.03 10.55
C MET A 260 -7.23 21.50 11.48
N GLN A 261 -7.38 21.59 12.81
CA GLN A 261 -6.48 20.95 13.77
C GLN A 261 -6.53 19.41 13.68
N ASP A 262 -7.70 18.84 13.39
CA ASP A 262 -7.79 17.42 13.01
C ASP A 262 -7.36 17.29 11.54
N GLN A 263 -6.15 16.77 11.34
CA GLN A 263 -5.57 16.63 10.00
C GLN A 263 -6.43 15.76 9.09
N LEU A 264 -7.02 14.69 9.61
CA LEU A 264 -7.90 13.81 8.84
C LEU A 264 -9.14 14.58 8.37
N LEU A 265 -9.81 15.27 9.29
CA LEU A 265 -10.98 16.08 8.99
C LEU A 265 -10.64 17.17 7.96
N GLY A 266 -9.55 17.89 8.16
CA GLY A 266 -9.09 18.93 7.25
C GLY A 266 -8.85 18.41 5.83
N ASN A 267 -8.21 17.25 5.71
CA ASN A 267 -7.95 16.62 4.42
C ASN A 267 -9.24 16.16 3.73
N ILE A 268 -10.20 15.61 4.46
CA ILE A 268 -11.51 15.21 3.92
C ILE A 268 -12.28 16.43 3.40
N ILE A 269 -12.32 17.49 4.18
CA ILE A 269 -12.96 18.76 3.76
C ILE A 269 -12.31 19.28 2.48
N HIS A 270 -11.01 19.23 2.39
CA HIS A 270 -10.27 19.65 1.20
C HIS A 270 -10.69 18.85 -0.05
N VAL A 271 -10.83 17.51 0.07
CA VAL A 271 -11.32 16.66 -1.02
C VAL A 271 -12.74 17.03 -1.41
N MET A 272 -13.64 17.26 -0.44
CA MET A 272 -15.02 17.61 -0.71
C MET A 272 -15.16 18.97 -1.40
N LEU A 273 -14.38 19.97 -0.96
CA LEU A 273 -14.38 21.30 -1.58
C LEU A 273 -13.77 21.23 -2.99
N LEU A 274 -12.72 20.43 -3.18
CA LEU A 274 -12.15 20.21 -4.52
C LEU A 274 -13.21 19.69 -5.49
N LEU A 275 -14.02 18.72 -5.08
CA LEU A 275 -15.09 18.19 -5.91
C LEU A 275 -16.18 19.24 -6.16
N LYS A 276 -16.63 19.94 -5.12
CA LYS A 276 -17.68 20.98 -5.24
C LYS A 276 -17.26 22.14 -6.16
N ASN A 277 -16.00 22.56 -6.09
CA ASN A 277 -15.49 23.65 -6.92
C ASN A 277 -15.17 23.23 -8.36
N ASN A 278 -15.24 21.93 -8.68
CA ASN A 278 -14.91 21.40 -9.99
C ASN A 278 -16.02 20.51 -10.56
N PRO A 279 -17.10 21.06 -11.13
CA PRO A 279 -18.21 20.26 -11.65
C PRO A 279 -17.82 19.21 -12.68
N LYS A 280 -16.81 19.49 -13.53
CA LYS A 280 -16.30 18.52 -14.50
C LYS A 280 -15.66 17.31 -13.83
N LEU A 281 -14.87 17.52 -12.77
CA LEU A 281 -14.28 16.44 -11.99
C LEU A 281 -15.38 15.64 -11.27
N LEU A 282 -16.34 16.34 -10.69
CA LEU A 282 -17.49 15.74 -10.03
C LEU A 282 -18.29 14.83 -10.97
N THR A 283 -18.58 15.32 -12.21
CA THR A 283 -19.25 14.52 -13.24
C THR A 283 -18.44 13.25 -13.57
N LYS A 284 -17.13 13.39 -13.74
CA LYS A 284 -16.27 12.22 -14.03
C LYS A 284 -16.25 11.19 -12.91
N VAL A 285 -16.28 11.64 -11.65
CA VAL A 285 -16.39 10.73 -10.50
C VAL A 285 -17.77 10.05 -10.49
N ALA A 286 -18.85 10.79 -10.69
CA ALA A 286 -20.21 10.25 -10.75
C ALA A 286 -20.38 9.21 -11.88
N GLU A 287 -19.86 9.51 -13.09
CA GLU A 287 -19.83 8.58 -14.22
C GLU A 287 -19.10 7.26 -13.89
N ARG A 288 -17.96 7.36 -13.20
CA ARG A 288 -17.19 6.20 -12.79
C ARG A 288 -17.87 5.33 -11.74
N LEU A 289 -18.75 5.94 -10.95
CA LEU A 289 -19.55 5.28 -9.92
C LEU A 289 -20.90 4.78 -10.43
N ASP A 290 -21.24 5.07 -11.68
CA ASP A 290 -22.55 4.79 -12.25
C ASP A 290 -23.70 5.40 -11.43
N ILE A 291 -23.48 6.62 -10.92
CA ILE A 291 -24.44 7.36 -10.12
C ILE A 291 -24.84 8.63 -10.88
N SER A 292 -26.12 8.98 -10.87
CA SER A 292 -26.55 10.24 -11.48
C SER A 292 -25.87 11.44 -10.81
N TYR A 293 -25.48 12.45 -11.59
CA TYR A 293 -24.83 13.66 -11.09
C TYR A 293 -25.60 14.29 -9.92
N LYS A 294 -26.94 14.41 -10.07
CA LYS A 294 -27.81 15.00 -9.04
C LYS A 294 -27.78 14.21 -7.73
N THR A 295 -27.87 12.89 -7.82
CA THR A 295 -27.80 12.00 -6.65
C THR A 295 -26.45 12.12 -5.97
N PHE A 296 -25.37 12.13 -6.76
CA PHE A 296 -24.00 12.23 -6.23
C PHE A 296 -23.76 13.58 -5.53
N VAL A 297 -24.18 14.71 -6.14
CA VAL A 297 -24.09 16.03 -5.50
C VAL A 297 -24.81 16.07 -4.16
N ASN A 298 -26.01 15.48 -4.09
CA ASN A 298 -26.80 15.45 -2.85
C ASN A 298 -26.14 14.59 -1.76
N SER A 299 -25.34 13.57 -2.14
CA SER A 299 -24.63 12.75 -1.16
C SER A 299 -23.33 13.40 -0.62
N LEU A 300 -22.89 14.51 -1.21
CA LEU A 300 -21.68 15.23 -0.79
C LEU A 300 -21.97 16.31 0.27
N ASN A 301 -22.64 15.92 1.34
CA ASN A 301 -22.85 16.81 2.48
C ASN A 301 -21.62 16.82 3.40
N ILE A 302 -20.91 17.95 3.49
CA ILE A 302 -19.67 18.06 4.28
C ILE A 302 -19.95 17.85 5.79
N ASP A 303 -21.13 18.22 6.29
CA ASP A 303 -21.45 18.04 7.71
C ASP A 303 -21.63 16.56 8.06
N ASP A 304 -22.11 15.72 7.15
CA ASP A 304 -22.16 14.27 7.34
C ASP A 304 -20.75 13.68 7.43
N PHE A 305 -19.80 14.15 6.59
CA PHE A 305 -18.41 13.74 6.68
C PHE A 305 -17.76 14.19 7.98
N LYS A 306 -18.02 15.42 8.45
CA LYS A 306 -17.55 15.89 9.76
C LYS A 306 -18.07 15.02 10.90
N ALA A 307 -19.37 14.70 10.87
CA ALA A 307 -19.98 13.83 11.87
C ALA A 307 -19.37 12.43 11.86
N ALA A 308 -19.21 11.84 10.66
CA ALA A 308 -18.64 10.51 10.51
C ALA A 308 -17.18 10.44 11.01
N VAL A 309 -16.33 11.44 10.71
CA VAL A 309 -14.97 11.51 11.23
C VAL A 309 -14.94 11.62 12.75
N LYS A 310 -15.79 12.48 13.33
CA LYS A 310 -15.89 12.62 14.80
C LYS A 310 -16.36 11.32 15.46
N TYR A 311 -17.35 10.63 14.89
CA TYR A 311 -17.81 9.34 15.38
C TYR A 311 -16.75 8.25 15.24
N SER A 312 -16.02 8.19 14.13
CA SER A 312 -14.92 7.24 13.95
C SER A 312 -13.79 7.47 14.96
N HIS A 313 -13.52 8.74 15.33
CA HIS A 313 -12.56 9.07 16.39
C HIS A 313 -13.03 8.54 17.76
N VAL A 314 -14.31 8.72 18.11
CA VAL A 314 -14.88 8.15 19.33
C VAL A 314 -14.75 6.63 19.36
N GLY A 315 -15.03 5.96 18.23
CA GLY A 315 -14.87 4.52 18.08
C GLY A 315 -13.42 4.04 18.31
N ALA A 316 -12.45 4.80 17.84
CA ALA A 316 -11.03 4.43 17.93
C ALA A 316 -10.37 4.74 19.29
N HIS A 317 -10.80 5.80 20.00
CA HIS A 317 -10.08 6.34 21.15
C HIS A 317 -10.90 6.45 22.44
N GLN A 318 -12.21 6.23 22.39
CA GLN A 318 -13.09 6.40 23.53
C GLN A 318 -13.99 5.17 23.73
N SER A 319 -14.81 5.20 24.78
CA SER A 319 -15.78 4.14 25.01
C SER A 319 -16.83 4.09 23.89
N THR A 320 -16.97 2.94 23.27
CA THR A 320 -17.99 2.68 22.24
C THR A 320 -19.43 2.67 22.77
N ARG A 321 -19.62 2.80 24.10
CA ARG A 321 -20.95 2.91 24.74
C ARG A 321 -21.85 3.99 24.14
N PHE A 322 -21.24 5.05 23.59
CA PHE A 322 -21.97 6.18 22.99
C PHE A 322 -22.26 6.02 21.50
N LEU A 323 -21.78 4.93 20.89
CA LEU A 323 -22.01 4.63 19.49
C LEU A 323 -23.13 3.62 19.35
N SER A 324 -24.33 4.13 19.07
CA SER A 324 -25.46 3.25 18.71
C SER A 324 -25.24 2.64 17.33
N LYS A 325 -25.82 1.47 17.08
CA LYS A 325 -25.77 0.78 15.78
C LYS A 325 -26.11 1.71 14.60
N PRO A 326 -27.21 2.51 14.63
CA PRO A 326 -27.51 3.44 13.52
C PRO A 326 -26.43 4.47 13.25
N LYS A 327 -25.72 4.93 14.31
CA LYS A 327 -24.58 5.86 14.14
C LYS A 327 -23.41 5.20 13.47
N ILE A 328 -23.12 3.92 13.79
CA ILE A 328 -22.06 3.16 13.16
C ILE A 328 -22.40 2.90 11.69
N GLU A 329 -23.65 2.54 11.38
CA GLU A 329 -24.14 2.35 10.02
C GLU A 329 -24.01 3.63 9.19
N SER A 330 -24.51 4.76 9.70
CA SER A 330 -24.37 6.06 9.04
C SER A 330 -22.92 6.48 8.84
N CYS A 331 -22.04 6.23 9.83
CA CYS A 331 -20.62 6.50 9.72
C CYS A 331 -19.95 5.64 8.64
N ALA A 332 -20.33 4.37 8.56
CA ALA A 332 -19.80 3.43 7.55
C ALA A 332 -20.26 3.82 6.13
N ASP A 333 -21.50 4.24 5.94
CA ASP A 333 -22.00 4.70 4.65
C ASP A 333 -21.21 5.92 4.15
N THR A 334 -21.03 6.91 5.01
CA THR A 334 -20.24 8.11 4.68
C THR A 334 -18.78 7.77 4.42
N CYS A 335 -18.20 6.87 5.22
CA CYS A 335 -16.85 6.39 5.05
C CYS A 335 -16.69 5.60 3.74
N GLY A 336 -17.64 4.74 3.42
CA GLY A 336 -17.67 4.00 2.16
C GLY A 336 -17.72 4.92 0.94
N LEU A 337 -18.57 5.96 0.99
CA LEU A 337 -18.62 6.98 -0.05
C LEU A 337 -17.27 7.70 -0.21
N PHE A 338 -16.63 8.08 0.89
CA PHE A 338 -15.31 8.71 0.83
C PHE A 338 -14.24 7.79 0.23
N ALA A 339 -14.23 6.52 0.65
CA ALA A 339 -13.29 5.53 0.14
C ALA A 339 -13.44 5.34 -1.38
N VAL A 340 -14.66 5.26 -1.87
CA VAL A 340 -14.97 5.13 -3.30
C VAL A 340 -14.54 6.36 -4.08
N ILE A 341 -14.82 7.57 -3.58
CA ILE A 341 -14.37 8.83 -4.17
C ILE A 341 -12.84 8.87 -4.28
N CYS A 342 -12.15 8.57 -3.19
CA CYS A 342 -10.69 8.54 -3.17
C CYS A 342 -10.14 7.52 -4.17
N ASP A 343 -10.73 6.32 -4.22
CA ASP A 343 -10.29 5.26 -5.11
C ASP A 343 -10.45 5.63 -6.59
N VAL A 344 -11.58 6.25 -6.96
CA VAL A 344 -11.79 6.77 -8.32
C VAL A 344 -10.72 7.81 -8.66
N LEU A 345 -10.47 8.77 -7.77
CA LEU A 345 -9.47 9.82 -8.01
C LEU A 345 -8.05 9.24 -8.11
N ILE A 346 -7.68 8.30 -7.25
CA ILE A 346 -6.36 7.63 -7.25
C ILE A 346 -6.09 6.97 -8.61
N HIS A 347 -7.12 6.36 -9.21
CA HIS A 347 -6.98 5.62 -10.46
C HIS A 347 -7.22 6.48 -11.72
N MET A 348 -7.50 7.77 -11.57
CA MET A 348 -7.49 8.71 -12.71
C MET A 348 -6.05 9.03 -13.11
N LYS A 349 -5.79 9.03 -14.41
CA LYS A 349 -4.47 9.44 -14.92
C LYS A 349 -4.25 10.93 -14.67
N LYS A 350 -3.02 11.31 -14.31
CA LYS A 350 -2.66 12.72 -14.07
C LYS A 350 -2.98 13.62 -15.26
N ASN A 351 -2.77 13.11 -16.49
CA ASN A 351 -3.08 13.86 -17.71
C ASN A 351 -4.59 14.11 -17.87
N ASP A 352 -5.43 13.13 -17.51
CA ASP A 352 -6.88 13.28 -17.58
C ASP A 352 -7.35 14.34 -16.55
N ILE A 353 -6.77 14.31 -15.36
CA ILE A 353 -7.04 15.32 -14.32
C ILE A 353 -6.62 16.72 -14.79
N ASN A 354 -5.43 16.86 -15.35
CA ASN A 354 -4.92 18.14 -15.81
C ASN A 354 -5.77 18.71 -16.97
N SER A 355 -6.27 17.84 -17.87
CA SER A 355 -7.14 18.26 -18.99
C SER A 355 -8.49 18.83 -18.56
N LEU A 356 -8.94 18.54 -17.33
CA LEU A 356 -10.19 19.07 -16.80
C LEU A 356 -10.10 20.55 -16.37
N GLY A 357 -8.89 21.12 -16.29
CA GLY A 357 -8.70 22.51 -15.86
C GLY A 357 -9.13 22.73 -14.41
N ILE A 358 -8.68 21.86 -13.50
CA ILE A 358 -9.13 21.82 -12.10
C ILE A 358 -8.67 23.07 -11.34
N ASN A 359 -9.63 23.76 -10.75
CA ASN A 359 -9.40 24.81 -9.78
C ASN A 359 -9.05 24.19 -8.42
N LYS A 360 -7.83 24.46 -7.94
CA LYS A 360 -7.39 24.00 -6.60
C LYS A 360 -8.15 24.78 -5.54
N VAL A 361 -8.49 24.10 -4.47
CA VAL A 361 -9.05 24.76 -3.27
C VAL A 361 -8.02 25.73 -2.71
N ASP A 362 -8.42 26.93 -2.39
CA ASP A 362 -7.58 27.93 -1.74
C ASP A 362 -7.97 28.15 -0.27
N VAL A 363 -7.25 29.04 0.40
CA VAL A 363 -7.51 29.38 1.81
C VAL A 363 -8.86 30.09 1.98
N ALA A 364 -9.28 30.87 0.97
CA ALA A 364 -10.54 31.58 1.02
C ALA A 364 -11.71 30.61 0.96
N ASP A 365 -11.62 29.56 0.13
CA ASP A 365 -12.61 28.48 0.07
C ASP A 365 -12.80 27.81 1.43
N LEU A 366 -11.66 27.46 2.09
CA LEU A 366 -11.67 26.85 3.41
C LEU A 366 -12.23 27.78 4.47
N ASN A 367 -11.82 29.05 4.48
CA ASN A 367 -12.30 30.03 5.44
C ASN A 367 -13.81 30.33 5.23
N ASN A 368 -14.26 30.43 3.99
CA ASN A 368 -15.67 30.70 3.69
C ASN A 368 -16.58 29.52 4.06
N HIS A 369 -16.07 28.28 3.92
CA HIS A 369 -16.83 27.10 4.33
C HIS A 369 -17.14 27.08 5.84
N PHE A 370 -16.25 27.65 6.67
CA PHE A 370 -16.41 27.70 8.13
C PHE A 370 -17.01 29.02 8.65
N ARG A 371 -17.29 29.97 7.76
CA ARG A 371 -18.09 31.16 8.13
C ARG A 371 -19.56 30.73 8.20
N VAL A 372 -20.04 30.60 9.41
CA VAL A 372 -21.48 30.46 9.73
C VAL A 372 -22.09 31.84 9.90
#